data_fa977f9aed30c0780de5034390b94ff2
#
_entry.id   fa977f9aed30c0780de5034390b94ff2
#
_cell.length_a   1.000
_cell.length_b   1.000
_cell.length_c   1.000
_cell.angle_alpha   90.00
_cell.angle_beta   90.00
_cell.angle_gamma   90.00
#
_symmetry.space_group_name_H-M   'P 1'
#
loop_
_entity.id
_entity.type
_entity.pdbx_description
1 polymer ?
#
loop_
_entity_poly.entity_id
_entity_poly.type
_entity_poly.pdbx_seq_one_letter_code
_entity_poly.pdbx_strand_id
1 'polypeptide(L)'
;MKKRLLAVLLAGAMVLSITACGSSKDSSKSTTEAAKKEETTTITLAAAASLEKCYTEKLIPMFEKENKGIKVEGSYDSSGKLQSQIENGMAADVFMSAATQQMNNLVKEKYISKGDVVELLENKVVLIVPKKGNAKVSSFQDITKADTIALGDPKSVPAGAYAQEIFTNLKNWNDVKKKASFGTNVTEVLNWVAKGSAECGIVYATDAASSKDVKVLTEAPADSLKTPVIYPVAALKKSKNKDAADKFVKFLQSE
;
A
#
# COMPACT_ATOMS: atom_id res chain seq x y z
N MET A 1 48.71 22.26 19.49
CA MET A 1 49.87 22.28 18.54
C MET A 1 49.29 22.13 17.17
N LYS A 2 49.20 23.21 16.45
CA LYS A 2 49.93 23.54 15.18
C LYS A 2 49.52 22.67 14.00
N LYS A 3 48.69 23.27 13.06
CA LYS A 3 49.04 23.63 11.67
C LYS A 3 49.02 22.45 10.66
N ARG A 4 48.48 22.48 9.46
CA ARG A 4 48.48 23.52 8.41
C ARG A 4 47.43 23.25 7.34
N LEU A 5 46.91 24.33 6.79
CA LEU A 5 46.27 24.50 5.46
C LEU A 5 47.13 23.95 4.32
N LEU A 6 46.48 23.51 3.25
CA LEU A 6 46.99 23.72 1.88
C LEU A 6 45.81 23.90 0.90
N ALA A 7 45.67 25.13 0.43
CA ALA A 7 44.86 25.50 -0.73
C ALA A 7 45.75 25.37 -1.99
N VAL A 8 45.20 24.83 -3.07
CA VAL A 8 45.79 24.99 -4.40
C VAL A 8 44.71 25.45 -5.37
N LEU A 9 44.83 26.74 -5.74
CA LEU A 9 44.22 27.36 -6.90
C LEU A 9 45.04 26.98 -8.13
N LEU A 10 44.37 26.61 -9.22
CA LEU A 10 44.96 26.76 -10.57
C LEU A 10 43.88 27.26 -11.53
N ALA A 11 44.10 28.48 -11.97
CA ALA A 11 43.43 29.16 -13.05
C ALA A 11 44.16 28.96 -14.37
N GLY A 12 43.52 29.12 -15.48
CA GLY A 12 44.11 29.29 -16.83
C GLY A 12 43.45 28.35 -17.86
N ALA A 13 43.06 28.74 -19.02
CA ALA A 13 43.00 29.97 -19.76
C ALA A 13 42.15 29.70 -21.02
N MET A 14 41.44 30.73 -21.47
CA MET A 14 40.74 30.81 -22.76
C MET A 14 41.67 30.58 -23.95
N VAL A 15 41.17 29.91 -24.99
CA VAL A 15 41.57 30.15 -26.35
C VAL A 15 40.34 30.32 -27.24
N LEU A 16 40.05 31.54 -27.64
CA LEU A 16 39.24 31.87 -28.81
C LEU A 16 40.02 31.61 -30.07
N SER A 17 39.44 30.93 -31.04
CA SER A 17 39.85 31.04 -32.43
C SER A 17 38.63 31.24 -33.31
N ILE A 18 38.52 32.46 -33.77
CA ILE A 18 37.60 32.89 -34.83
C ILE A 18 38.35 32.71 -36.13
N THR A 19 37.80 32.03 -37.11
CA THR A 19 38.14 32.21 -38.50
C THR A 19 36.86 32.20 -39.35
N ALA A 20 36.74 33.28 -40.11
CA ALA A 20 35.59 33.61 -40.94
C ALA A 20 35.75 33.13 -42.40
N CYS A 21 34.65 33.15 -43.10
CA CYS A 21 34.44 33.25 -44.55
C CYS A 21 34.31 31.98 -45.38
N GLY A 22 33.15 31.89 -46.01
CA GLY A 22 32.89 31.09 -47.21
C GLY A 22 31.38 30.93 -47.51
N SER A 23 30.84 31.85 -48.32
CA SER A 23 29.52 31.82 -48.90
C SER A 23 29.21 30.54 -49.67
N SER A 24 28.03 29.93 -49.46
CA SER A 24 27.16 29.47 -50.56
C SER A 24 25.76 29.12 -49.98
N LYS A 25 24.75 29.69 -50.62
CA LYS A 25 23.34 29.40 -50.38
C LYS A 25 22.99 27.94 -50.64
N ASP A 26 22.37 27.28 -49.69
CA ASP A 26 21.30 26.37 -50.07
C ASP A 26 20.29 26.23 -48.89
N SER A 27 19.01 26.41 -49.22
CA SER A 27 17.88 26.45 -48.28
C SER A 27 17.47 25.01 -47.95
N SER A 28 17.87 24.50 -46.82
CA SER A 28 17.23 23.33 -46.23
C SER A 28 16.73 23.73 -44.83
N LYS A 29 15.44 23.98 -44.77
CA LYS A 29 14.70 24.18 -43.53
C LYS A 29 14.69 22.87 -42.73
N SER A 30 15.74 22.65 -41.95
CA SER A 30 15.73 21.59 -40.93
C SER A 30 14.87 22.07 -39.80
N THR A 31 13.61 21.67 -39.83
CA THR A 31 12.71 21.77 -38.68
C THR A 31 13.20 20.77 -37.65
N THR A 32 14.04 21.21 -36.74
CA THR A 32 14.34 20.43 -35.54
C THR A 32 13.07 20.45 -34.68
N GLU A 33 12.22 19.44 -34.86
CA GLU A 33 11.21 19.12 -33.86
C GLU A 33 11.95 18.81 -32.56
N ALA A 34 12.00 19.80 -31.70
CA ALA A 34 12.35 19.58 -30.31
C ALA A 34 11.30 18.60 -29.76
N ALA A 35 11.68 17.34 -29.59
CA ALA A 35 10.88 16.35 -28.89
C ALA A 35 10.53 16.94 -27.53
N LYS A 36 9.28 17.40 -27.37
CA LYS A 36 8.72 17.87 -26.13
C LYS A 36 8.78 16.68 -25.16
N LYS A 37 9.75 16.70 -24.24
CA LYS A 37 9.86 15.73 -23.18
C LYS A 37 8.53 15.81 -22.43
N GLU A 38 7.67 14.83 -22.60
CA GLU A 38 6.42 14.75 -21.84
C GLU A 38 6.80 14.74 -20.36
N GLU A 39 6.43 15.79 -19.65
CA GLU A 39 6.61 15.86 -18.19
C GLU A 39 5.78 14.75 -17.57
N THR A 40 6.46 13.76 -16.99
CA THR A 40 5.81 12.65 -16.29
C THR A 40 5.41 13.10 -14.90
N THR A 41 4.13 13.04 -14.61
CA THR A 41 3.59 13.28 -13.26
C THR A 41 3.65 11.98 -12.47
N THR A 42 4.30 11.98 -11.30
CA THR A 42 4.33 10.83 -10.40
C THR A 42 3.40 11.06 -9.21
N ILE A 43 2.50 10.11 -8.95
CA ILE A 43 1.64 10.11 -7.76
C ILE A 43 2.05 8.99 -6.82
N THR A 44 1.96 9.27 -5.51
CA THR A 44 2.24 8.29 -4.44
C THR A 44 0.94 7.69 -3.92
N LEU A 45 0.79 6.39 -4.08
CA LEU A 45 -0.29 5.59 -3.51
C LEU A 45 0.13 5.01 -2.16
N ALA A 46 -0.52 5.42 -1.07
CA ALA A 46 -0.42 4.77 0.23
C ALA A 46 -1.55 3.75 0.37
N ALA A 47 -1.27 2.45 0.27
CA ALA A 47 -2.29 1.41 0.27
C ALA A 47 -2.01 0.29 1.28
N ALA A 48 -3.07 -0.30 1.81
CA ALA A 48 -2.97 -1.44 2.72
C ALA A 48 -2.16 -2.59 2.11
N ALA A 49 -1.30 -3.24 2.92
CA ALA A 49 -0.41 -4.31 2.49
C ALA A 49 -1.12 -5.46 1.76
N SER A 50 -2.38 -5.75 2.11
CA SER A 50 -3.22 -6.74 1.43
C SER A 50 -3.46 -6.46 -0.06
N LEU A 51 -3.23 -5.22 -0.50
CA LEU A 51 -3.46 -4.77 -1.87
C LEU A 51 -2.19 -4.76 -2.73
N GLU A 52 -1.01 -4.85 -2.12
CA GLU A 52 0.29 -4.68 -2.78
C GLU A 52 0.40 -5.49 -4.08
N LYS A 53 0.13 -6.79 -4.01
CA LYS A 53 0.27 -7.69 -5.16
C LYS A 53 -0.66 -7.31 -6.31
N CYS A 54 -1.93 -7.01 -6.00
CA CYS A 54 -2.92 -6.61 -7.01
C CYS A 54 -2.52 -5.29 -7.70
N TYR A 55 -2.08 -4.31 -6.91
CA TYR A 55 -1.65 -3.02 -7.45
C TYR A 55 -0.39 -3.14 -8.29
N THR A 56 0.65 -3.78 -7.78
CA THR A 56 1.96 -3.86 -8.44
C THR A 56 1.93 -4.72 -9.70
N GLU A 57 1.20 -5.85 -9.68
CA GLU A 57 1.19 -6.78 -10.78
C GLU A 57 0.13 -6.44 -11.85
N LYS A 58 -0.95 -5.70 -11.50
CA LYS A 58 -2.09 -5.49 -12.39
C LYS A 58 -2.52 -4.04 -12.51
N LEU A 59 -3.03 -3.44 -11.43
CA LEU A 59 -3.77 -2.17 -11.52
C LEU A 59 -2.86 -0.99 -11.92
N ILE A 60 -1.67 -0.88 -11.36
CA ILE A 60 -0.72 0.18 -11.72
C ILE A 60 -0.28 0.05 -13.17
N PRO A 61 0.19 -1.12 -13.67
CA PRO A 61 0.53 -1.28 -15.09
C PRO A 61 -0.65 -0.99 -16.06
N MET A 62 -1.88 -1.36 -15.70
CA MET A 62 -3.07 -1.07 -16.49
C MET A 62 -3.32 0.44 -16.55
N PHE A 63 -3.36 1.11 -15.41
CA PHE A 63 -3.56 2.54 -15.33
C PHE A 63 -2.51 3.33 -16.11
N GLU A 64 -1.22 3.03 -15.93
CA GLU A 64 -0.12 3.71 -16.61
C GLU A 64 -0.13 3.50 -18.13
N LYS A 65 -0.62 2.35 -18.60
CA LYS A 65 -0.81 2.08 -20.03
C LYS A 65 -1.86 3.00 -20.65
N GLU A 66 -2.96 3.23 -19.93
CA GLU A 66 -4.08 4.07 -20.38
C GLU A 66 -3.81 5.57 -20.17
N ASN A 67 -2.99 5.92 -19.18
CA ASN A 67 -2.71 7.30 -18.78
C ASN A 67 -1.22 7.62 -18.98
N LYS A 68 -0.76 7.64 -20.21
CA LYS A 68 0.62 8.00 -20.55
C LYS A 68 0.99 9.36 -19.94
N GLY A 69 2.18 9.44 -19.35
CA GLY A 69 2.63 10.64 -18.63
C GLY A 69 2.25 10.68 -17.15
N ILE A 70 1.51 9.66 -16.63
CA ILE A 70 1.31 9.49 -15.18
C ILE A 70 1.98 8.19 -14.72
N LYS A 71 2.75 8.28 -13.62
CA LYS A 71 3.36 7.15 -12.91
C LYS A 71 2.75 7.02 -11.53
N VAL A 72 2.64 5.78 -11.03
CA VAL A 72 2.14 5.49 -9.69
C VAL A 72 3.20 4.74 -8.90
N GLU A 73 3.66 5.34 -7.81
CA GLU A 73 4.56 4.71 -6.85
C GLU A 73 3.77 4.26 -5.63
N GLY A 74 3.77 2.94 -5.37
CA GLY A 74 3.05 2.34 -4.25
C GLY A 74 3.90 2.28 -2.98
N SER A 75 3.33 2.71 -1.86
CA SER A 75 3.84 2.49 -0.50
C SER A 75 2.84 1.61 0.24
N TYR A 76 3.29 0.42 0.69
CA TYR A 76 2.43 -0.60 1.25
C TYR A 76 2.82 -0.94 2.68
N ASP A 77 1.87 -0.78 3.61
CA ASP A 77 2.01 -1.21 5.02
C ASP A 77 0.60 -1.41 5.62
N SER A 78 0.51 -1.63 6.93
CA SER A 78 -0.78 -1.61 7.61
C SER A 78 -1.44 -0.23 7.50
N SER A 79 -2.77 -0.21 7.34
CA SER A 79 -3.50 1.07 7.16
C SER A 79 -3.30 2.04 8.31
N GLY A 80 -3.11 1.55 9.55
CA GLY A 80 -2.84 2.41 10.71
C GLY A 80 -1.45 3.04 10.66
N LYS A 81 -0.42 2.32 10.19
CA LYS A 81 0.90 2.91 10.00
C LYS A 81 0.90 3.96 8.89
N LEU A 82 0.24 3.68 7.75
CA LEU A 82 0.10 4.62 6.65
C LEU A 82 -0.66 5.87 7.08
N GLN A 83 -1.76 5.72 7.84
CA GLN A 83 -2.45 6.84 8.46
C GLN A 83 -1.48 7.71 9.27
N SER A 84 -0.74 7.10 10.21
CA SER A 84 0.25 7.82 11.04
C SER A 84 1.35 8.48 10.21
N GLN A 85 1.81 7.85 9.14
CA GLN A 85 2.80 8.45 8.23
C GLN A 85 2.25 9.68 7.50
N ILE A 86 0.99 9.63 7.04
CA ILE A 86 0.29 10.77 6.41
C ILE A 86 0.15 11.91 7.43
N GLU A 87 -0.27 11.62 8.65
CA GLU A 87 -0.38 12.59 9.75
C GLU A 87 0.98 13.24 10.08
N ASN A 88 2.07 12.47 9.96
CA ASN A 88 3.45 12.94 10.17
C ASN A 88 4.11 13.50 8.90
N GLY A 89 3.36 13.78 7.84
CA GLY A 89 3.82 14.54 6.68
C GLY A 89 4.27 13.70 5.49
N MET A 90 3.96 12.41 5.42
CA MET A 90 4.14 11.62 4.19
C MET A 90 3.42 12.31 3.02
N ALA A 91 4.15 12.55 1.95
CA ALA A 91 3.62 13.12 0.73
C ALA A 91 2.89 12.04 -0.10
N ALA A 92 1.71 11.61 0.38
CA ALA A 92 0.85 10.69 -0.37
C ALA A 92 -0.19 11.49 -1.17
N ASP A 93 -0.51 11.01 -2.37
CA ASP A 93 -1.55 11.58 -3.24
C ASP A 93 -2.87 10.83 -3.10
N VAL A 94 -2.81 9.50 -2.93
CA VAL A 94 -3.98 8.63 -2.75
C VAL A 94 -3.77 7.74 -1.52
N PHE A 95 -4.82 7.57 -0.73
CA PHE A 95 -4.85 6.62 0.39
C PHE A 95 -5.94 5.57 0.19
N MET A 96 -5.59 4.29 0.35
CA MET A 96 -6.55 3.18 0.36
C MET A 96 -6.35 2.31 1.59
N SER A 97 -7.38 2.27 2.42
CA SER A 97 -7.38 1.54 3.69
C SER A 97 -8.09 0.18 3.58
N ALA A 98 -7.69 -0.77 4.42
CA ALA A 98 -8.38 -2.05 4.58
C ALA A 98 -9.48 -2.01 5.66
N ALA A 99 -9.83 -0.83 6.14
CA ALA A 99 -10.97 -0.58 7.02
C ALA A 99 -11.40 0.88 6.95
N THR A 100 -12.65 1.14 7.26
CA THR A 100 -13.24 2.50 7.27
C THR A 100 -12.67 3.37 8.38
N GLN A 101 -12.21 2.79 9.49
CA GLN A 101 -11.72 3.53 10.66
C GLN A 101 -10.58 4.49 10.32
N GLN A 102 -9.53 4.03 9.64
CA GLN A 102 -8.36 4.85 9.29
C GLN A 102 -8.73 5.95 8.30
N MET A 103 -9.59 5.65 7.34
CA MET A 103 -10.12 6.64 6.42
C MET A 103 -10.91 7.72 7.15
N ASN A 104 -11.81 7.33 8.06
CA ASN A 104 -12.62 8.23 8.85
C ASN A 104 -11.76 9.13 9.77
N ASN A 105 -10.65 8.62 10.31
CA ASN A 105 -9.70 9.41 11.08
C ASN A 105 -9.10 10.52 10.22
N LEU A 106 -8.57 10.20 9.02
CA LEU A 106 -8.03 11.19 8.10
C LEU A 106 -9.07 12.20 7.59
N VAL A 107 -10.33 11.79 7.47
CA VAL A 107 -11.44 12.72 7.17
C VAL A 107 -11.68 13.67 8.35
N LYS A 108 -11.75 13.15 9.58
CA LYS A 108 -11.94 13.95 10.81
C LYS A 108 -10.82 14.97 10.99
N GLU A 109 -9.59 14.59 10.66
CA GLU A 109 -8.39 15.44 10.73
C GLU A 109 -8.19 16.31 9.49
N LYS A 110 -9.13 16.28 8.53
CA LYS A 110 -9.18 17.12 7.33
C LYS A 110 -8.08 16.86 6.30
N TYR A 111 -7.41 15.72 6.36
CA TYR A 111 -6.49 15.27 5.29
C TYR A 111 -7.25 14.84 4.04
N ILE A 112 -8.47 14.33 4.19
CA ILE A 112 -9.36 13.86 3.12
C ILE A 112 -10.71 14.54 3.26
N SER A 113 -11.38 14.85 2.14
CA SER A 113 -12.76 15.35 2.15
C SER A 113 -13.71 14.15 2.28
N LYS A 114 -14.75 14.28 3.10
CA LYS A 114 -15.74 13.22 3.26
C LYS A 114 -16.42 12.84 1.93
N GLY A 115 -16.67 13.82 1.08
CA GLY A 115 -17.31 13.62 -0.22
C GLY A 115 -16.43 12.94 -1.28
N ASP A 116 -15.10 12.87 -1.04
CA ASP A 116 -14.14 12.25 -1.95
C ASP A 116 -13.86 10.77 -1.59
N VAL A 117 -14.44 10.28 -0.49
CA VAL A 117 -14.24 8.89 -0.07
C VAL A 117 -15.15 7.96 -0.87
N VAL A 118 -14.54 6.98 -1.50
CA VAL A 118 -15.21 5.90 -2.24
C VAL A 118 -15.07 4.60 -1.47
N GLU A 119 -16.19 3.98 -1.08
CA GLU A 119 -16.22 2.60 -0.54
C GLU A 119 -16.09 1.63 -1.71
N LEU A 120 -14.84 1.31 -2.05
CA LEU A 120 -14.51 0.67 -3.34
C LEU A 120 -14.74 -0.84 -3.34
N LEU A 121 -14.34 -1.53 -2.28
CA LEU A 121 -14.34 -3.00 -2.21
C LEU A 121 -14.92 -3.48 -0.88
N GLU A 122 -15.56 -4.65 -0.91
CA GLU A 122 -15.86 -5.45 0.26
C GLU A 122 -14.95 -6.68 0.28
N ASN A 123 -14.50 -7.09 1.47
CA ASN A 123 -13.64 -8.26 1.68
C ASN A 123 -14.19 -9.12 2.82
N LYS A 124 -13.56 -10.27 3.07
CA LYS A 124 -13.93 -11.20 4.12
C LYS A 124 -12.72 -11.52 4.99
N VAL A 125 -12.95 -11.64 6.28
CA VAL A 125 -11.93 -12.15 7.22
C VAL A 125 -12.00 -13.67 7.23
N VAL A 126 -10.85 -14.32 7.09
CA VAL A 126 -10.75 -15.76 7.01
C VAL A 126 -9.70 -16.32 7.98
N LEU A 127 -9.97 -17.53 8.46
CA LEU A 127 -9.01 -18.37 9.19
C LEU A 127 -8.22 -19.18 8.19
N ILE A 128 -6.90 -19.05 8.22
CA ILE A 128 -5.97 -19.78 7.38
C ILE A 128 -5.06 -20.70 8.20
N VAL A 129 -4.62 -21.78 7.54
CA VAL A 129 -3.60 -22.69 8.05
C VAL A 129 -2.59 -23.01 6.94
N PRO A 130 -1.40 -23.55 7.25
CA PRO A 130 -0.46 -24.02 6.24
C PRO A 130 -1.13 -25.01 5.28
N LYS A 131 -0.77 -24.90 3.98
CA LYS A 131 -1.29 -25.83 2.96
C LYS A 131 -0.96 -27.27 3.26
N LYS A 132 0.26 -27.52 3.79
CA LYS A 132 0.75 -28.84 4.18
C LYS A 132 0.66 -28.99 5.70
N GLY A 133 0.26 -30.19 6.15
CA GLY A 133 0.13 -30.50 7.57
C GLY A 133 -1.32 -30.67 8.02
N ASN A 134 -1.48 -31.20 9.23
CA ASN A 134 -2.77 -31.39 9.86
C ASN A 134 -3.05 -30.22 10.79
N ALA A 135 -4.10 -29.48 10.48
CA ALA A 135 -4.54 -28.39 11.34
C ALA A 135 -5.24 -28.95 12.59
N LYS A 136 -4.87 -28.46 13.78
CA LYS A 136 -5.55 -28.76 15.04
C LYS A 136 -6.86 -27.99 15.18
N VAL A 137 -7.06 -26.98 14.34
CA VAL A 137 -8.19 -26.04 14.35
C VAL A 137 -9.07 -26.25 13.12
N SER A 138 -10.36 -25.99 13.27
CA SER A 138 -11.35 -26.08 12.19
C SER A 138 -12.25 -24.84 12.08
N SER A 139 -12.26 -23.99 13.10
CA SER A 139 -13.15 -22.83 13.19
C SER A 139 -12.53 -21.71 14.03
N PHE A 140 -13.15 -20.52 14.00
CA PHE A 140 -12.78 -19.42 14.89
C PHE A 140 -13.04 -19.75 16.37
N GLN A 141 -14.05 -20.58 16.67
CA GLN A 141 -14.38 -20.97 18.04
C GLN A 141 -13.28 -21.83 18.66
N ASP A 142 -12.68 -22.72 17.89
CA ASP A 142 -11.70 -23.68 18.38
C ASP A 142 -10.23 -23.28 18.11
N ILE A 143 -10.00 -22.04 17.67
CA ILE A 143 -8.66 -21.53 17.31
C ILE A 143 -7.63 -21.71 18.42
N THR A 144 -8.06 -21.71 19.68
CA THR A 144 -7.19 -21.90 20.84
C THR A 144 -6.63 -23.31 20.98
N LYS A 145 -7.06 -24.27 20.15
CA LYS A 145 -6.40 -25.58 20.04
C LYS A 145 -5.03 -25.50 19.38
N ALA A 146 -4.79 -24.44 18.56
CA ALA A 146 -3.45 -24.15 18.07
C ALA A 146 -2.52 -23.71 19.20
N ASP A 147 -1.23 -24.02 19.08
CA ASP A 147 -0.21 -23.58 20.02
C ASP A 147 0.32 -22.18 19.65
N THR A 148 0.31 -21.86 18.36
CA THR A 148 0.76 -20.57 17.81
C THR A 148 -0.26 -19.99 16.83
N ILE A 149 -0.69 -18.77 17.07
CA ILE A 149 -1.71 -18.06 16.29
C ILE A 149 -1.08 -16.77 15.74
N ALA A 150 -1.15 -16.53 14.43
CA ALA A 150 -0.69 -15.31 13.81
C ALA A 150 -1.85 -14.32 13.63
N LEU A 151 -1.74 -13.12 14.18
CA LEU A 151 -2.69 -12.02 14.05
C LEU A 151 -1.97 -10.73 13.67
N GLY A 152 -2.64 -9.80 13.00
CA GLY A 152 -2.16 -8.44 12.92
C GLY A 152 -2.26 -7.74 14.29
N ASP A 153 -1.39 -6.76 14.56
CA ASP A 153 -1.54 -5.93 15.77
C ASP A 153 -2.86 -5.14 15.70
N PRO A 154 -3.81 -5.37 16.62
CA PRO A 154 -5.12 -4.71 16.57
C PRO A 154 -5.07 -3.18 16.60
N LYS A 155 -3.96 -2.60 17.09
CA LYS A 155 -3.80 -1.14 17.19
C LYS A 155 -3.54 -0.47 15.85
N SER A 156 -2.89 -1.18 14.91
CA SER A 156 -2.42 -0.60 13.65
C SER A 156 -2.82 -1.39 12.40
N VAL A 157 -3.15 -2.67 12.55
CA VAL A 157 -3.49 -3.56 11.43
C VAL A 157 -4.99 -3.82 11.41
N PRO A 158 -5.72 -3.37 10.38
CA PRO A 158 -7.17 -3.56 10.29
C PRO A 158 -7.61 -5.03 10.46
N ALA A 159 -6.93 -5.99 9.78
CA ALA A 159 -7.23 -7.43 9.95
C ALA A 159 -7.10 -7.88 11.42
N GLY A 160 -6.15 -7.30 12.16
CA GLY A 160 -5.99 -7.56 13.59
C GLY A 160 -7.11 -6.96 14.44
N ALA A 161 -7.57 -5.76 14.10
CA ALA A 161 -8.72 -5.13 14.77
C ALA A 161 -10.00 -5.93 14.55
N TYR A 162 -10.25 -6.40 13.32
CA TYR A 162 -11.36 -7.31 13.02
C TYR A 162 -11.21 -8.66 13.75
N ALA A 163 -10.02 -9.24 13.80
CA ALA A 163 -9.77 -10.46 14.57
C ALA A 163 -10.10 -10.27 16.06
N GLN A 164 -9.67 -9.14 16.65
CA GLN A 164 -9.99 -8.81 18.04
C GLN A 164 -11.51 -8.67 18.25
N GLU A 165 -12.24 -8.01 17.34
CA GLU A 165 -13.69 -7.88 17.42
C GLU A 165 -14.37 -9.25 17.35
N ILE A 166 -14.00 -10.08 16.36
CA ILE A 166 -14.53 -11.43 16.20
C ILE A 166 -14.33 -12.26 17.47
N PHE A 167 -13.10 -12.33 17.98
CA PHE A 167 -12.81 -13.16 19.17
C PHE A 167 -13.39 -12.58 20.45
N THR A 168 -13.61 -11.26 20.52
CA THR A 168 -14.34 -10.63 21.62
C THR A 168 -15.82 -11.04 21.61
N ASN A 169 -16.46 -11.02 20.44
CA ASN A 169 -17.83 -11.45 20.27
C ASN A 169 -18.01 -12.97 20.51
N LEU A 170 -17.00 -13.76 20.14
CA LEU A 170 -16.94 -15.21 20.46
C LEU A 170 -16.53 -15.51 21.90
N LYS A 171 -16.23 -14.47 22.73
CA LYS A 171 -15.83 -14.57 24.15
C LYS A 171 -14.55 -15.37 24.42
N ASN A 172 -13.65 -15.49 23.43
CA ASN A 172 -12.38 -16.21 23.54
C ASN A 172 -11.13 -15.34 23.29
N TRP A 173 -11.26 -14.01 23.13
CA TRP A 173 -10.13 -13.09 22.86
C TRP A 173 -8.99 -13.21 23.85
N ASN A 174 -9.28 -13.30 25.16
CA ASN A 174 -8.25 -13.39 26.18
C ASN A 174 -7.37 -14.63 26.04
N ASP A 175 -7.92 -15.76 25.62
CA ASP A 175 -7.18 -17.00 25.43
C ASP A 175 -6.45 -17.01 24.08
N VAL A 176 -7.06 -16.48 23.03
CA VAL A 176 -6.42 -16.27 21.73
C VAL A 176 -5.19 -15.36 21.88
N LYS A 177 -5.32 -14.24 22.61
CA LYS A 177 -4.24 -13.28 22.82
C LYS A 177 -3.00 -13.88 23.51
N LYS A 178 -3.18 -14.86 24.39
CA LYS A 178 -2.06 -15.54 25.09
C LYS A 178 -1.19 -16.37 24.14
N LYS A 179 -1.76 -16.81 23.01
CA LYS A 179 -1.11 -17.66 22.00
C LYS A 179 -0.77 -16.92 20.72
N ALA A 180 -1.16 -15.62 20.64
CA ALA A 180 -1.02 -14.82 19.44
C ALA A 180 0.36 -14.20 19.33
N SER A 181 0.94 -14.29 18.14
CA SER A 181 2.01 -13.43 17.67
C SER A 181 1.41 -12.32 16.82
N PHE A 182 1.81 -11.07 17.07
CA PHE A 182 1.23 -9.90 16.43
C PHE A 182 2.14 -9.36 15.33
N GLY A 183 1.72 -9.49 14.07
CA GLY A 183 2.40 -8.96 12.91
C GLY A 183 2.15 -7.46 12.72
N THR A 184 3.10 -6.80 12.09
CA THR A 184 3.04 -5.36 11.82
C THR A 184 2.15 -5.00 10.64
N ASN A 185 1.80 -5.97 9.80
CA ASN A 185 0.81 -5.89 8.73
C ASN A 185 0.27 -7.30 8.41
N VAL A 186 -0.77 -7.39 7.58
CA VAL A 186 -1.42 -8.66 7.27
C VAL A 186 -0.57 -9.59 6.40
N THR A 187 0.30 -9.04 5.57
CA THR A 187 1.22 -9.83 4.72
C THR A 187 2.22 -10.60 5.58
N GLU A 188 2.67 -10.01 6.69
CA GLU A 188 3.54 -10.70 7.66
C GLU A 188 2.81 -11.88 8.31
N VAL A 189 1.55 -11.70 8.70
CA VAL A 189 0.69 -12.78 9.23
C VAL A 189 0.56 -13.93 8.23
N LEU A 190 0.23 -13.61 6.97
CA LEU A 190 0.15 -14.59 5.88
C LEU A 190 1.46 -15.37 5.74
N ASN A 191 2.59 -14.68 5.74
CA ASN A 191 3.91 -15.29 5.58
C ASN A 191 4.28 -16.21 6.75
N TRP A 192 3.94 -15.87 7.99
CA TRP A 192 4.18 -16.76 9.13
C TRP A 192 3.42 -18.07 9.03
N VAL A 193 2.15 -18.00 8.61
CA VAL A 193 1.34 -19.21 8.37
C VAL A 193 1.88 -20.00 7.17
N ALA A 194 2.17 -19.34 6.06
CA ALA A 194 2.68 -19.97 4.84
C ALA A 194 3.99 -20.73 5.07
N LYS A 195 4.86 -20.22 5.95
CA LYS A 195 6.15 -20.84 6.33
C LYS A 195 6.02 -21.84 7.48
N GLY A 196 4.84 -22.01 8.07
CA GLY A 196 4.63 -22.89 9.22
C GLY A 196 5.20 -22.35 10.55
N SER A 197 5.55 -21.05 10.61
CA SER A 197 5.96 -20.39 11.86
C SER A 197 4.78 -20.14 12.80
N ALA A 198 3.56 -20.17 12.27
CA ALA A 198 2.32 -20.19 13.03
C ALA A 198 1.43 -21.31 12.51
N GLU A 199 0.70 -21.99 13.41
CA GLU A 199 -0.20 -23.09 13.06
C GLU A 199 -1.46 -22.62 12.37
N CYS A 200 -1.89 -21.39 12.65
CA CYS A 200 -3.01 -20.73 11.99
C CYS A 200 -2.87 -19.21 12.06
N GLY A 201 -3.71 -18.50 11.32
CA GLY A 201 -3.74 -17.04 11.36
C GLY A 201 -5.02 -16.45 10.76
N ILE A 202 -5.24 -15.17 11.01
CA ILE A 202 -6.37 -14.42 10.51
C ILE A 202 -5.89 -13.39 9.50
N VAL A 203 -6.42 -13.48 8.28
CA VAL A 203 -6.11 -12.61 7.15
C VAL A 203 -7.39 -12.30 6.38
N TYR A 204 -7.31 -11.55 5.29
CA TYR A 204 -8.42 -11.40 4.36
C TYR A 204 -8.45 -12.52 3.32
N ALA A 205 -9.62 -12.77 2.73
CA ALA A 205 -9.78 -13.78 1.68
C ALA A 205 -8.86 -13.51 0.48
N THR A 206 -8.65 -12.24 0.13
CA THR A 206 -7.73 -11.83 -0.94
C THR A 206 -6.27 -12.14 -0.64
N ASP A 207 -5.83 -12.00 0.63
CA ASP A 207 -4.48 -12.40 1.03
C ASP A 207 -4.30 -13.91 0.90
N ALA A 208 -5.27 -14.69 1.39
CA ALA A 208 -5.23 -16.13 1.29
C ALA A 208 -5.17 -16.60 -0.17
N ALA A 209 -5.95 -15.97 -1.07
CA ALA A 209 -5.95 -16.25 -2.50
C ALA A 209 -4.62 -15.90 -3.19
N SER A 210 -3.83 -14.98 -2.63
CA SER A 210 -2.54 -14.57 -3.17
C SER A 210 -1.40 -15.58 -2.92
N SER A 211 -1.61 -16.57 -2.04
CA SER A 211 -0.60 -17.56 -1.63
C SER A 211 -1.06 -18.99 -1.92
N LYS A 212 -0.14 -19.81 -2.48
CA LYS A 212 -0.35 -21.24 -2.70
C LYS A 212 0.00 -22.09 -1.48
N ASP A 213 0.62 -21.51 -0.45
CA ASP A 213 1.19 -22.21 0.70
C ASP A 213 0.27 -22.20 1.92
N VAL A 214 -0.89 -21.56 1.81
CA VAL A 214 -1.95 -21.60 2.82
C VAL A 214 -3.24 -22.17 2.25
N LYS A 215 -4.15 -22.56 3.13
CA LYS A 215 -5.54 -22.88 2.79
C LYS A 215 -6.48 -22.17 3.76
N VAL A 216 -7.59 -21.71 3.24
CA VAL A 216 -8.71 -21.17 4.03
C VAL A 216 -9.45 -22.35 4.66
N LEU A 217 -9.70 -22.29 5.96
CA LEU A 217 -10.57 -23.23 6.67
C LEU A 217 -12.02 -22.75 6.68
N THR A 218 -12.22 -21.49 7.04
CA THR A 218 -13.56 -20.90 7.14
C THR A 218 -13.48 -19.37 7.11
N GLU A 219 -14.59 -18.73 6.73
CA GLU A 219 -14.81 -17.31 6.90
C GLU A 219 -15.22 -17.00 8.34
N ALA A 220 -15.06 -15.74 8.74
CA ALA A 220 -15.57 -15.26 10.02
C ALA A 220 -17.09 -15.49 10.13
N PRO A 221 -17.61 -15.90 11.32
CA PRO A 221 -19.03 -16.07 11.51
C PRO A 221 -19.81 -14.76 11.16
N ALA A 222 -20.95 -14.88 10.50
CA ALA A 222 -21.72 -13.77 9.96
C ALA A 222 -21.99 -12.65 11.00
N ASP A 223 -22.34 -13.01 12.24
CA ASP A 223 -22.68 -12.07 13.30
C ASP A 223 -21.47 -11.66 14.17
N SER A 224 -20.26 -12.02 13.76
CA SER A 224 -19.05 -11.76 14.55
C SER A 224 -18.43 -10.38 14.30
N LEU A 225 -18.88 -9.66 13.29
CA LEU A 225 -18.51 -8.27 12.97
C LEU A 225 -19.74 -7.39 12.94
N LYS A 226 -19.63 -6.18 13.48
CA LYS A 226 -20.71 -5.18 13.49
C LYS A 226 -20.96 -4.56 12.13
N THR A 227 -19.91 -4.46 11.33
CA THR A 227 -19.94 -3.82 10.00
C THR A 227 -19.17 -4.68 9.00
N PRO A 228 -19.54 -4.64 7.71
CA PRO A 228 -18.77 -5.31 6.67
C PRO A 228 -17.35 -4.77 6.58
N VAL A 229 -16.46 -5.56 6.03
CA VAL A 229 -15.06 -5.21 5.80
C VAL A 229 -14.97 -4.40 4.51
N ILE A 230 -14.98 -3.08 4.62
CA ILE A 230 -14.92 -2.16 3.49
C ILE A 230 -13.50 -1.62 3.30
N TYR A 231 -13.07 -1.52 2.06
CA TYR A 231 -11.83 -0.90 1.62
C TYR A 231 -12.13 0.45 0.96
N PRO A 232 -12.07 1.54 1.71
CA PRO A 232 -12.26 2.88 1.15
C PRO A 232 -10.98 3.41 0.51
N VAL A 233 -11.15 4.20 -0.55
CA VAL A 233 -10.09 4.93 -1.24
C VAL A 233 -10.46 6.39 -1.39
N ALA A 234 -9.47 7.29 -1.32
CA ALA A 234 -9.63 8.72 -1.57
C ALA A 234 -8.31 9.38 -1.96
N ALA A 235 -8.38 10.46 -2.73
CA ALA A 235 -7.26 11.36 -2.94
C ALA A 235 -7.10 12.31 -1.74
N LEU A 236 -5.85 12.63 -1.36
CA LEU A 236 -5.55 13.55 -0.28
C LEU A 236 -5.73 15.00 -0.72
N LYS A 237 -6.25 15.86 0.17
CA LYS A 237 -6.46 17.30 -0.10
C LYS A 237 -5.17 18.05 -0.42
N LYS A 238 -4.06 17.67 0.18
CA LYS A 238 -2.76 18.31 0.03
C LYS A 238 -1.93 17.69 -1.10
N SER A 239 -2.50 16.79 -1.89
CA SER A 239 -1.85 16.27 -3.08
C SER A 239 -1.46 17.44 -4.00
N LYS A 240 -0.20 17.46 -4.43
CA LYS A 240 0.28 18.41 -5.46
C LYS A 240 -0.13 17.97 -6.87
N ASN A 241 -0.58 16.73 -7.01
CA ASN A 241 -0.94 16.06 -8.26
C ASN A 241 -2.43 15.68 -8.26
N LYS A 242 -3.31 16.56 -7.74
CA LYS A 242 -4.71 16.24 -7.46
C LYS A 242 -5.44 15.65 -8.68
N ASP A 243 -5.25 16.23 -9.87
CA ASP A 243 -5.91 15.75 -11.09
C ASP A 243 -5.49 14.32 -11.46
N ALA A 244 -4.21 13.99 -11.29
CA ALA A 244 -3.69 12.65 -11.55
C ALA A 244 -4.17 11.66 -10.47
N ALA A 245 -4.23 12.08 -9.21
CA ALA A 245 -4.77 11.29 -8.10
C ALA A 245 -6.26 10.99 -8.30
N ASP A 246 -7.06 11.99 -8.69
CA ASP A 246 -8.49 11.82 -8.95
C ASP A 246 -8.74 10.91 -10.17
N LYS A 247 -7.92 11.02 -11.22
CA LYS A 247 -7.97 10.08 -12.36
C LYS A 247 -7.69 8.64 -11.91
N PHE A 248 -6.72 8.46 -11.02
CA PHE A 248 -6.40 7.12 -10.50
C PHE A 248 -7.54 6.57 -9.64
N VAL A 249 -8.11 7.37 -8.73
CA VAL A 249 -9.29 6.96 -7.95
C VAL A 249 -10.48 6.62 -8.85
N LYS A 250 -10.69 7.38 -9.93
CA LYS A 250 -11.75 7.10 -10.92
C LYS A 250 -11.48 5.80 -11.70
N PHE A 251 -10.23 5.56 -12.10
CA PHE A 251 -9.84 4.31 -12.76
C PHE A 251 -10.14 3.09 -11.88
N LEU A 252 -9.87 3.17 -10.57
CA LEU A 252 -10.16 2.08 -9.64
C LEU A 252 -11.66 1.74 -9.51
N GLN A 253 -12.56 2.64 -9.95
CA GLN A 253 -14.00 2.45 -9.95
C GLN A 253 -14.54 1.93 -11.31
N SER A 254 -13.67 1.85 -12.32
CA SER A 254 -14.04 1.28 -13.62
C SER A 254 -13.98 -0.25 -13.57
N GLU A 255 -14.95 -0.91 -14.17
CA GLU A 255 -15.01 -2.37 -14.34
C GLU A 255 -13.89 -2.90 -15.24
#